data_7b9c5529cff562240a81dfc013803aa0
#
_entry.id   7b9c5529cff562240a81dfc013803aa0
#
_cell.length_a   1.000
_cell.length_b   1.000
_cell.length_c   1.000
_cell.angle_alpha   90.00
_cell.angle_beta   90.00
_cell.angle_gamma   90.00
#
_symmetry.space_group_name_H-M   'P 1'
#
loop_
_entity.id
_entity.type
_entity.pdbx_description
1 polymer ?
#
loop_
_entity_poly.entity_id
_entity_poly.type
_entity_poly.pdbx_seq_one_letter_code
_entity_poly.pdbx_strand_id
1 'polypeptide(L)'
;IRRQRQMCIRDRAFTDASSDRIGRFEMANKGTIFLDEIGDLDPSCQVKLLRVLQDQTFEVLGDSRPRKTDIRVVSATNADLRKMVGERTFREDLFYRINLITVRLPALRERREDIPLLARHFADRQAEANGFPRTEFSADALQFLSRLPYPGNIRELKNLVERTILVNGKPTLDAADFDAQYIRHEDQKVAEGASFAGMTLDEIERQTILQALSLIHISEPTRRR
;
A
#
# COMPACT_ATOMS: atom_id res chain seq x y z
N ILE A 1 -0.36 -5.74 -8.23
CA ILE A 1 -0.98 -6.28 -9.47
C ILE A 1 -2.24 -7.11 -9.14
N ARG A 2 -2.36 -7.81 -8.00
CA ARG A 2 -3.56 -8.62 -7.67
C ARG A 2 -4.79 -7.84 -7.22
N ARG A 3 -4.67 -6.61 -6.69
CA ARG A 3 -5.82 -5.83 -6.19
C ARG A 3 -6.62 -5.10 -7.27
N GLN A 4 -6.04 -4.79 -8.41
CA GLN A 4 -6.68 -4.03 -9.50
C GLN A 4 -7.70 -4.84 -10.30
N ARG A 5 -7.58 -6.16 -10.38
CA ARG A 5 -8.56 -7.02 -11.05
C ARG A 5 -9.92 -7.09 -10.37
N GLN A 6 -10.04 -6.63 -9.13
CA GLN A 6 -11.29 -6.74 -8.35
C GLN A 6 -12.32 -5.65 -8.64
N MET A 7 -11.96 -4.55 -9.31
CA MET A 7 -12.88 -3.45 -9.55
C MET A 7 -13.85 -3.68 -10.73
N CYS A 8 -13.47 -4.50 -11.69
CA CYS A 8 -14.25 -4.77 -12.89
C CYS A 8 -14.82 -6.18 -12.98
N ILE A 9 -14.57 -7.06 -12.01
CA ILE A 9 -14.84 -8.48 -12.16
C ILE A 9 -15.72 -8.98 -11.03
N ARG A 10 -16.83 -9.60 -11.38
CA ARG A 10 -17.43 -10.69 -10.63
C ARG A 10 -16.35 -11.76 -10.53
N ASP A 11 -15.71 -11.90 -9.37
CA ASP A 11 -14.59 -12.82 -9.21
C ASP A 11 -15.09 -14.27 -9.30
N ARG A 12 -15.08 -14.82 -10.52
CA ARG A 12 -15.14 -16.27 -10.76
C ARG A 12 -13.73 -16.86 -10.77
N ALA A 13 -12.82 -16.39 -9.90
CA ALA A 13 -11.44 -16.85 -9.88
C ALA A 13 -11.26 -18.17 -9.12
N PHE A 14 -12.31 -18.75 -8.54
CA PHE A 14 -12.28 -20.10 -7.94
C PHE A 14 -13.50 -20.89 -8.38
N THR A 15 -13.26 -22.10 -8.84
CA THR A 15 -14.18 -23.04 -9.49
C THR A 15 -15.33 -23.56 -8.59
N ASP A 16 -15.53 -23.01 -7.39
CA ASP A 16 -16.56 -23.46 -6.43
C ASP A 16 -17.41 -22.32 -5.82
N ALA A 17 -17.46 -21.13 -6.43
CA ALA A 17 -18.32 -20.05 -5.94
C ALA A 17 -19.76 -20.20 -6.48
N SER A 18 -20.58 -20.98 -5.83
CA SER A 18 -22.00 -21.17 -6.13
C SER A 18 -22.91 -20.05 -5.61
N SER A 19 -22.39 -18.90 -5.18
CA SER A 19 -23.20 -17.77 -4.73
C SER A 19 -22.97 -16.53 -5.57
N ASP A 20 -24.05 -15.90 -6.01
CA ASP A 20 -24.07 -14.60 -6.68
C ASP A 20 -23.54 -13.51 -5.73
N ARG A 21 -22.29 -13.11 -5.89
CA ARG A 21 -21.73 -11.99 -5.10
C ARG A 21 -22.20 -10.67 -5.69
N ILE A 22 -22.82 -9.87 -4.84
CA ILE A 22 -23.23 -8.49 -5.16
C ILE A 22 -22.00 -7.66 -5.55
N GLY A 23 -22.06 -6.95 -6.67
CA GLY A 23 -20.97 -6.09 -7.16
C GLY A 23 -20.74 -4.89 -6.24
N ARG A 24 -19.52 -4.35 -6.23
CA ARG A 24 -19.12 -3.22 -5.37
C ARG A 24 -19.98 -1.97 -5.60
N PHE A 25 -20.34 -1.66 -6.84
CA PHE A 25 -21.21 -0.53 -7.17
C PHE A 25 -22.64 -0.74 -6.67
N GLU A 26 -23.15 -1.95 -6.72
CA GLU A 26 -24.46 -2.31 -6.19
C GLU A 26 -24.49 -2.20 -4.66
N MET A 27 -23.44 -2.67 -3.99
CA MET A 27 -23.31 -2.54 -2.53
C MET A 27 -23.19 -1.08 -2.08
N ALA A 28 -22.61 -0.21 -2.89
CA ALA A 28 -22.43 1.21 -2.60
C ALA A 28 -23.66 2.06 -2.94
N ASN A 29 -24.73 1.47 -3.48
CA ASN A 29 -25.93 2.21 -3.89
C ASN A 29 -26.51 2.98 -2.71
N LYS A 30 -26.85 4.25 -2.93
CA LYS A 30 -27.26 5.26 -1.91
C LYS A 30 -26.19 5.54 -0.85
N GLY A 31 -24.95 5.23 -1.14
CA GLY A 31 -23.81 5.41 -0.23
C GLY A 31 -22.60 6.05 -0.92
N THR A 32 -21.43 5.77 -0.37
CA THR A 32 -20.16 6.28 -0.87
C THR A 32 -19.24 5.12 -1.26
N ILE A 33 -18.66 5.19 -2.46
CA ILE A 33 -17.59 4.30 -2.89
C ILE A 33 -16.27 5.05 -2.85
N PHE A 34 -15.24 4.41 -2.29
CA PHE A 34 -13.88 4.91 -2.30
C PHE A 34 -13.04 4.11 -3.31
N LEU A 35 -12.42 4.83 -4.26
CA LEU A 35 -11.59 4.27 -5.32
C LEU A 35 -10.14 4.68 -5.08
N ASP A 36 -9.34 3.74 -4.58
CA ASP A 36 -7.92 3.96 -4.35
C ASP A 36 -7.11 3.69 -5.62
N GLU A 37 -6.01 4.43 -5.79
CA GLU A 37 -5.07 4.31 -6.92
C GLU A 37 -5.76 4.39 -8.29
N ILE A 38 -6.63 5.40 -8.47
CA ILE A 38 -7.43 5.54 -9.70
C ILE A 38 -6.57 5.73 -10.96
N GLY A 39 -5.33 6.23 -10.80
CA GLY A 39 -4.36 6.36 -11.90
C GLY A 39 -3.94 5.02 -12.50
N ASP A 40 -4.02 3.94 -11.74
CA ASP A 40 -3.61 2.61 -12.16
C ASP A 40 -4.71 1.82 -12.89
N LEU A 41 -5.86 2.45 -13.16
CA LEU A 41 -6.95 1.80 -13.89
C LEU A 41 -6.58 1.53 -15.34
N ASP A 42 -6.81 0.29 -15.79
CA ASP A 42 -6.70 -0.03 -17.20
C ASP A 42 -7.73 0.75 -18.05
N PRO A 43 -7.47 0.99 -19.34
CA PRO A 43 -8.35 1.78 -20.21
C PRO A 43 -9.79 1.27 -20.27
N SER A 44 -10.02 -0.04 -20.16
CA SER A 44 -11.37 -0.62 -20.20
C SER A 44 -12.15 -0.30 -18.92
N CYS A 45 -11.47 -0.27 -17.79
CA CYS A 45 -12.06 0.13 -16.50
C CYS A 45 -12.35 1.62 -16.45
N GLN A 46 -11.50 2.45 -17.07
CA GLN A 46 -11.75 3.89 -17.17
C GLN A 46 -13.06 4.19 -17.92
N VAL A 47 -13.34 3.48 -19.03
CA VAL A 47 -14.60 3.63 -19.78
C VAL A 47 -15.81 3.24 -18.93
N LYS A 48 -15.73 2.13 -18.21
CA LYS A 48 -16.83 1.66 -17.36
C LYS A 48 -17.10 2.63 -16.21
N LEU A 49 -16.03 3.13 -15.57
CA LEU A 49 -16.18 4.12 -14.52
C LEU A 49 -16.79 5.41 -15.01
N LEU A 50 -16.40 5.87 -16.20
CA LEU A 50 -16.99 7.06 -16.83
C LEU A 50 -18.51 6.90 -17.00
N ARG A 51 -18.98 5.77 -17.50
CA ARG A 51 -20.42 5.48 -17.62
C ARG A 51 -21.13 5.52 -16.28
N VAL A 52 -20.55 4.95 -15.22
CA VAL A 52 -21.11 5.01 -13.87
C VAL A 52 -21.22 6.46 -13.40
N LEU A 53 -20.22 7.29 -13.66
CA LEU A 53 -20.22 8.70 -13.24
C LEU A 53 -21.16 9.57 -14.06
N GLN A 54 -21.36 9.27 -15.34
CA GLN A 54 -22.21 10.05 -16.26
C GLN A 54 -23.67 9.64 -16.19
N ASP A 55 -23.93 8.34 -16.35
CA ASP A 55 -25.27 7.80 -16.56
C ASP A 55 -25.88 7.23 -15.28
N GLN A 56 -25.09 7.15 -14.19
CA GLN A 56 -25.46 6.51 -12.94
C GLN A 56 -25.92 5.05 -13.18
N THR A 57 -25.29 4.37 -14.14
CA THR A 57 -25.61 2.99 -14.50
C THR A 57 -24.35 2.14 -14.57
N PHE A 58 -24.49 0.87 -14.24
CA PHE A 58 -23.43 -0.13 -14.41
C PHE A 58 -24.01 -1.43 -14.95
N GLU A 59 -23.18 -2.22 -15.61
CA GLU A 59 -23.51 -3.53 -16.12
C GLU A 59 -22.84 -4.61 -15.25
N VAL A 60 -23.59 -5.64 -14.89
CA VAL A 60 -23.05 -6.81 -14.18
C VAL A 60 -22.44 -7.77 -15.20
N LEU A 61 -21.29 -8.34 -14.89
CA LEU A 61 -20.63 -9.29 -15.79
C LEU A 61 -21.56 -10.51 -16.06
N GLY A 62 -21.86 -10.73 -17.37
CA GLY A 62 -22.79 -11.78 -17.81
C GLY A 62 -24.26 -11.36 -17.85
N ASP A 63 -24.58 -10.10 -17.52
CA ASP A 63 -25.90 -9.51 -17.67
C ASP A 63 -25.75 -8.17 -18.39
N SER A 64 -26.29 -8.05 -19.59
CA SER A 64 -26.24 -6.82 -20.39
C SER A 64 -27.29 -5.77 -19.98
N ARG A 65 -28.08 -6.02 -18.93
CA ARG A 65 -29.07 -5.06 -18.44
C ARG A 65 -28.40 -4.00 -17.59
N PRO A 66 -28.50 -2.70 -17.97
CA PRO A 66 -27.97 -1.62 -17.16
C PRO A 66 -28.76 -1.50 -15.86
N ARG A 67 -28.06 -1.45 -14.74
CA ARG A 67 -28.63 -1.21 -13.42
C ARG A 67 -28.35 0.21 -12.98
N LYS A 68 -29.35 0.92 -12.47
CA LYS A 68 -29.18 2.26 -11.92
C LYS A 68 -28.51 2.20 -10.54
N THR A 69 -27.64 3.19 -10.27
CA THR A 69 -27.00 3.36 -8.97
C THR A 69 -26.93 4.86 -8.63
N ASP A 70 -27.18 5.17 -7.38
CA ASP A 70 -27.00 6.50 -6.83
C ASP A 70 -25.85 6.44 -5.83
N ILE A 71 -24.65 6.88 -6.25
CA ILE A 71 -23.44 6.77 -5.44
C ILE A 71 -22.66 8.08 -5.40
N ARG A 72 -22.11 8.37 -4.25
CA ARG A 72 -21.05 9.35 -4.09
C ARG A 72 -19.70 8.67 -4.32
N VAL A 73 -18.89 9.22 -5.22
CA VAL A 73 -17.55 8.71 -5.51
C VAL A 73 -16.49 9.58 -4.84
N VAL A 74 -15.58 8.96 -4.11
CA VAL A 74 -14.35 9.56 -3.59
C VAL A 74 -13.19 8.76 -4.19
N SER A 75 -12.26 9.44 -4.84
CA SER A 75 -11.10 8.79 -5.47
C SER A 75 -9.80 9.31 -4.88
N ALA A 76 -8.79 8.45 -4.83
CA ALA A 76 -7.43 8.80 -4.44
C ALA A 76 -6.42 8.30 -5.48
N THR A 77 -5.31 9.02 -5.61
CA THR A 77 -4.18 8.61 -6.45
C THR A 77 -2.90 9.28 -5.96
N ASN A 78 -1.78 8.63 -6.17
CA ASN A 78 -0.44 9.17 -6.04
C ASN A 78 0.15 9.60 -7.39
N ALA A 79 -0.53 9.30 -8.50
CA ALA A 79 -0.10 9.64 -9.85
C ALA A 79 -0.53 11.06 -10.25
N ASP A 80 0.26 11.70 -11.10
CA ASP A 80 -0.13 12.95 -11.76
C ASP A 80 -1.06 12.65 -12.96
N LEU A 81 -2.37 12.70 -12.69
CA LEU A 81 -3.38 12.42 -13.72
C LEU A 81 -3.33 13.39 -14.90
N ARG A 82 -2.90 14.66 -14.71
CA ARG A 82 -2.75 15.60 -15.82
C ARG A 82 -1.65 15.18 -16.79
N LYS A 83 -0.51 14.75 -16.25
CA LYS A 83 0.58 14.18 -17.03
C LYS A 83 0.11 12.93 -17.79
N MET A 84 -0.60 12.03 -17.11
CA MET A 84 -1.14 10.81 -17.71
C MET A 84 -2.15 11.09 -18.84
N VAL A 85 -2.96 12.15 -18.75
CA VAL A 85 -3.83 12.59 -19.84
C VAL A 85 -3.00 13.06 -21.05
N GLY A 86 -1.91 13.83 -20.82
CA GLY A 86 -0.98 14.24 -21.88
C GLY A 86 -0.30 13.03 -22.57
N GLU A 87 0.02 11.99 -21.81
CA GLU A 87 0.61 10.75 -22.29
C GLU A 87 -0.43 9.75 -22.87
N ARG A 88 -1.71 10.11 -22.87
CA ARG A 88 -2.84 9.30 -23.32
C ARG A 88 -3.00 7.95 -22.58
N THR A 89 -2.47 7.84 -21.38
CA THR A 89 -2.63 6.67 -20.49
C THR A 89 -3.85 6.79 -19.59
N PHE A 90 -4.36 8.01 -19.41
CA PHE A 90 -5.60 8.29 -18.69
C PHE A 90 -6.54 9.13 -19.58
N ARG A 91 -7.82 8.81 -19.56
CA ARG A 91 -8.82 9.50 -20.39
C ARG A 91 -9.10 10.90 -19.88
N GLU A 92 -9.12 11.87 -20.77
CA GLU A 92 -9.39 13.27 -20.46
C GLU A 92 -10.83 13.48 -19.95
N ASP A 93 -11.81 12.82 -20.57
CA ASP A 93 -13.22 12.91 -20.19
C ASP A 93 -13.46 12.39 -18.75
N LEU A 94 -12.81 11.30 -18.37
CA LEU A 94 -12.85 10.77 -17.01
C LEU A 94 -12.17 11.72 -16.03
N PHE A 95 -11.01 12.28 -16.40
CA PHE A 95 -10.29 13.24 -15.56
C PHE A 95 -11.18 14.42 -15.18
N TYR A 96 -11.83 15.08 -16.14
CA TYR A 96 -12.71 16.20 -15.83
C TYR A 96 -13.95 15.82 -15.02
N ARG A 97 -14.40 14.58 -15.12
CA ARG A 97 -15.56 14.11 -14.34
C ARG A 97 -15.24 13.83 -12.88
N ILE A 98 -14.02 13.38 -12.56
CA ILE A 98 -13.59 13.11 -11.18
C ILE A 98 -12.92 14.30 -10.51
N ASN A 99 -12.31 15.20 -11.28
CA ASN A 99 -11.53 16.33 -10.77
C ASN A 99 -12.40 17.55 -10.42
N LEU A 100 -13.53 17.33 -9.77
CA LEU A 100 -14.42 18.40 -9.35
C LEU A 100 -13.89 19.12 -8.10
N ILE A 101 -13.47 18.36 -7.11
CA ILE A 101 -12.88 18.86 -5.87
C ILE A 101 -11.62 18.04 -5.58
N THR A 102 -10.48 18.72 -5.55
CA THR A 102 -9.18 18.09 -5.24
C THR A 102 -8.69 18.49 -3.87
N VAL A 103 -8.40 17.51 -3.04
CA VAL A 103 -7.78 17.68 -1.72
C VAL A 103 -6.38 17.09 -1.77
N ARG A 104 -5.37 17.92 -1.58
CA ARG A 104 -3.97 17.46 -1.46
C ARG A 104 -3.68 17.06 -0.03
N LEU A 105 -3.23 15.84 0.18
CA LEU A 105 -2.73 15.38 1.47
C LEU A 105 -1.24 15.70 1.57
N PRO A 106 -0.81 16.45 2.60
CA PRO A 106 0.61 16.78 2.78
C PRO A 106 1.41 15.50 3.10
N ALA A 107 2.61 15.42 2.56
CA ALA A 107 3.55 14.36 2.91
C ALA A 107 4.03 14.50 4.36
N LEU A 108 4.49 13.39 4.96
CA LEU A 108 4.93 13.40 6.37
C LEU A 108 6.11 14.38 6.60
N ARG A 109 7.00 14.54 5.61
CA ARG A 109 8.08 15.52 5.65
C ARG A 109 7.63 16.99 5.70
N GLU A 110 6.37 17.26 5.30
CA GLU A 110 5.76 18.60 5.33
C GLU A 110 5.06 18.88 6.68
N ARG A 111 4.89 17.85 7.53
CA ARG A 111 4.25 17.91 8.86
C ARG A 111 5.06 17.15 9.90
N ARG A 112 6.32 17.54 10.05
CA ARG A 112 7.28 16.87 10.94
C ARG A 112 6.90 16.90 12.41
N GLU A 113 6.12 17.89 12.82
CA GLU A 113 5.57 18.05 14.16
C GLU A 113 4.61 16.93 14.58
N ASP A 114 4.00 16.24 13.60
CA ASP A 114 3.12 15.10 13.86
C ASP A 114 3.90 13.81 14.17
N ILE A 115 5.18 13.73 13.76
CA ILE A 115 5.98 12.51 13.86
C ILE A 115 6.08 11.97 15.29
N PRO A 116 6.37 12.79 16.33
CA PRO A 116 6.44 12.29 17.69
C PRO A 116 5.12 11.68 18.19
N LEU A 117 3.99 12.30 17.83
CA LEU A 117 2.67 11.81 18.21
C LEU A 117 2.34 10.49 17.49
N LEU A 118 2.63 10.42 16.20
CA LEU A 118 2.42 9.22 15.40
C LEU A 118 3.31 8.05 15.87
N ALA A 119 4.58 8.32 16.19
CA ALA A 119 5.49 7.30 16.69
C ALA A 119 4.98 6.67 18.00
N ARG A 120 4.55 7.50 18.96
CA ARG A 120 3.94 7.02 20.21
C ARG A 120 2.67 6.22 19.96
N HIS A 121 1.80 6.70 19.09
CA HIS A 121 0.58 6.00 18.72
C HIS A 121 0.86 4.59 18.13
N PHE A 122 1.87 4.44 17.27
CA PHE A 122 2.23 3.14 16.71
C PHE A 122 2.84 2.22 17.78
N ALA A 123 3.64 2.76 18.71
CA ALA A 123 4.18 1.97 19.81
C ALA A 123 3.08 1.47 20.76
N ASP A 124 2.12 2.32 21.13
CA ASP A 124 0.98 1.94 21.96
C ASP A 124 0.13 0.85 21.27
N ARG A 125 -0.18 1.01 19.99
CA ARG A 125 -0.91 -0.01 19.22
C ARG A 125 -0.17 -1.33 19.12
N GLN A 126 1.16 -1.29 18.98
CA GLN A 126 1.99 -2.49 18.92
C GLN A 126 1.99 -3.21 20.29
N ALA A 127 2.06 -2.46 21.39
CA ALA A 127 1.97 -2.99 22.73
C ALA A 127 0.63 -3.67 23.00
N GLU A 128 -0.49 -3.02 22.62
CA GLU A 128 -1.83 -3.56 22.78
C GLU A 128 -2.06 -4.83 21.93
N ALA A 129 -1.61 -4.82 20.67
CA ALA A 129 -1.83 -5.94 19.76
C ALA A 129 -1.05 -7.21 20.13
N ASN A 130 0.12 -7.07 20.74
CA ASN A 130 1.04 -8.20 21.04
C ASN A 130 1.18 -8.48 22.54
N GLY A 131 0.50 -7.72 23.40
CA GLY A 131 0.63 -7.88 24.86
C GLY A 131 2.01 -7.48 25.38
N PHE A 132 2.73 -6.59 24.68
CA PHE A 132 4.03 -6.08 25.12
C PHE A 132 3.87 -4.95 26.14
N PRO A 133 4.87 -4.73 27.03
CA PRO A 133 4.91 -3.53 27.85
C PRO A 133 5.00 -2.29 26.97
N ARG A 134 4.44 -1.18 27.46
CA ARG A 134 4.56 0.10 26.75
C ARG A 134 6.01 0.50 26.61
N THR A 135 6.38 0.92 25.41
CA THR A 135 7.72 1.38 25.09
C THR A 135 7.72 2.91 25.04
N GLU A 136 8.64 3.53 25.77
CA GLU A 136 8.85 4.97 25.75
C GLU A 136 9.96 5.36 24.79
N PHE A 137 9.93 6.60 24.32
CA PHE A 137 10.95 7.18 23.45
C PHE A 137 11.69 8.27 24.20
N SER A 138 13.01 8.24 24.16
CA SER A 138 13.84 9.34 24.63
C SER A 138 13.65 10.61 23.78
N ALA A 139 14.05 11.76 24.30
CA ALA A 139 13.91 13.02 23.56
C ALA A 139 14.75 13.05 22.27
N ASP A 140 15.93 12.45 22.29
CA ASP A 140 16.84 12.32 21.15
C ASP A 140 16.28 11.35 20.11
N ALA A 141 15.61 10.26 20.51
CA ALA A 141 14.91 9.36 19.58
C ALA A 141 13.82 10.09 18.80
N LEU A 142 12.97 10.87 19.47
CA LEU A 142 11.91 11.64 18.82
C LEU A 142 12.48 12.72 17.90
N GLN A 143 13.59 13.35 18.30
CA GLN A 143 14.28 14.32 17.46
C GLN A 143 14.90 13.66 16.21
N PHE A 144 15.52 12.49 16.36
CA PHE A 144 16.07 11.70 15.27
C PHE A 144 14.95 11.34 14.27
N LEU A 145 13.86 10.75 14.72
CA LEU A 145 12.72 10.39 13.90
C LEU A 145 12.17 11.61 13.12
N SER A 146 12.10 12.79 13.75
CA SER A 146 11.58 14.00 13.10
C SER A 146 12.47 14.54 11.97
N ARG A 147 13.75 14.11 11.89
CA ARG A 147 14.70 14.55 10.85
C ARG A 147 14.68 13.67 9.60
N LEU A 148 14.18 12.44 9.69
CA LEU A 148 14.19 11.50 8.58
C LEU A 148 13.26 11.95 7.44
N PRO A 149 13.60 11.63 6.17
CA PRO A 149 12.89 12.12 5.00
C PRO A 149 11.55 11.42 4.72
N TYR A 150 11.38 10.18 5.15
CA TYR A 150 10.18 9.34 4.98
C TYR A 150 9.58 9.34 3.56
N PRO A 151 10.28 8.86 2.53
CA PRO A 151 9.69 8.72 1.19
C PRO A 151 8.42 7.84 1.20
N GLY A 152 8.37 6.82 2.05
CA GLY A 152 7.19 5.97 2.28
C GLY A 152 6.17 6.54 3.27
N ASN A 153 6.34 7.80 3.70
CA ASN A 153 5.42 8.53 4.56
C ASN A 153 5.11 7.78 5.88
N ILE A 154 3.84 7.80 6.29
CA ILE A 154 3.38 7.19 7.55
C ILE A 154 3.63 5.68 7.59
N ARG A 155 3.56 4.99 6.44
CA ARG A 155 3.83 3.54 6.37
C ARG A 155 5.28 3.22 6.74
N GLU A 156 6.21 4.04 6.29
CA GLU A 156 7.64 3.88 6.60
C GLU A 156 7.92 4.17 8.07
N LEU A 157 7.40 5.28 8.60
CA LEU A 157 7.48 5.58 10.04
C LEU A 157 6.92 4.44 10.90
N LYS A 158 5.74 3.95 10.57
CA LYS A 158 5.11 2.82 11.25
C LYS A 158 6.01 1.60 11.26
N ASN A 159 6.50 1.19 10.08
CA ASN A 159 7.35 0.01 9.94
C ASN A 159 8.67 0.16 10.71
N LEU A 160 9.26 1.36 10.71
CA LEU A 160 10.49 1.64 11.46
C LEU A 160 10.25 1.51 12.97
N VAL A 161 9.17 2.10 13.50
CA VAL A 161 8.82 2.03 14.91
C VAL A 161 8.54 0.58 15.33
N GLU A 162 7.66 -0.13 14.61
CA GLU A 162 7.28 -1.50 14.92
C GLU A 162 8.50 -2.44 14.89
N ARG A 163 9.36 -2.31 13.88
CA ARG A 163 10.59 -3.11 13.76
C ARG A 163 11.55 -2.84 14.91
N THR A 164 11.77 -1.57 15.25
CA THR A 164 12.69 -1.19 16.33
C THR A 164 12.24 -1.75 17.66
N ILE A 165 10.95 -1.70 17.97
CA ILE A 165 10.38 -2.29 19.19
C ILE A 165 10.60 -3.81 19.21
N LEU A 166 10.29 -4.51 18.11
CA LEU A 166 10.42 -5.97 18.02
C LEU A 166 11.85 -6.46 18.15
N VAL A 167 12.82 -5.73 17.59
CA VAL A 167 14.23 -6.13 17.60
C VAL A 167 14.89 -5.84 18.96
N ASN A 168 14.59 -4.71 19.58
CA ASN A 168 15.29 -4.29 20.78
C ASN A 168 14.63 -4.79 22.08
N GLY A 169 13.29 -4.88 22.13
CA GLY A 169 12.57 -5.35 23.32
C GLY A 169 12.80 -4.52 24.59
N LYS A 170 13.32 -3.30 24.47
CA LYS A 170 13.64 -2.41 25.57
C LYS A 170 12.42 -1.60 26.01
N PRO A 171 12.29 -1.24 27.30
CA PRO A 171 11.22 -0.35 27.77
C PRO A 171 11.37 1.08 27.27
N THR A 172 12.60 1.53 26.97
CA THR A 172 12.90 2.86 26.42
C THR A 172 13.83 2.73 25.23
N LEU A 173 13.47 3.36 24.12
CA LEU A 173 14.25 3.40 22.88
C LEU A 173 14.92 4.76 22.71
N ASP A 174 16.18 4.74 22.28
CA ASP A 174 17.00 5.91 21.98
C ASP A 174 17.24 6.09 20.47
N ALA A 175 17.94 7.17 20.09
CA ALA A 175 18.23 7.47 18.69
C ALA A 175 19.08 6.38 18.02
N ALA A 176 20.01 5.76 18.75
CA ALA A 176 20.89 4.72 18.19
C ALA A 176 20.10 3.44 17.84
N ASP A 177 19.06 3.10 18.60
CA ASP A 177 18.19 1.97 18.32
C ASP A 177 17.47 2.15 16.96
N PHE A 178 17.04 3.38 16.64
CA PHE A 178 16.37 3.70 15.38
C PHE A 178 17.35 3.80 14.22
N ASP A 179 18.51 4.42 14.43
CA ASP A 179 19.55 4.58 13.40
C ASP A 179 20.02 3.21 12.89
N ALA A 180 20.30 2.27 13.77
CA ALA A 180 20.68 0.92 13.42
C ALA A 180 19.63 0.18 12.56
N GLN A 181 18.34 0.46 12.77
CA GLN A 181 17.26 -0.15 11.98
C GLN A 181 17.02 0.60 10.66
N TYR A 182 17.24 1.90 10.64
CA TYR A 182 17.10 2.73 9.44
C TYR A 182 18.17 2.38 8.41
N ILE A 183 19.44 2.31 8.80
CA ILE A 183 20.57 1.94 7.95
C ILE A 183 20.38 0.53 7.36
N ARG A 184 20.02 -0.47 8.17
CA ARG A 184 19.77 -1.83 7.69
C ARG A 184 18.68 -1.90 6.61
N HIS A 185 17.68 -1.03 6.71
CA HIS A 185 16.61 -0.98 5.70
C HIS A 185 17.07 -0.33 4.40
N GLU A 186 17.91 0.70 4.45
CA GLU A 186 18.48 1.33 3.26
C GLU A 186 19.44 0.38 2.54
N ASP A 187 20.30 -0.31 3.28
CA ASP A 187 21.23 -1.30 2.72
C ASP A 187 20.47 -2.45 2.02
N GLN A 188 19.37 -2.92 2.57
CA GLN A 188 18.51 -3.93 1.93
C GLN A 188 17.89 -3.39 0.64
N LYS A 189 17.38 -2.16 0.62
CA LYS A 189 16.82 -1.55 -0.60
C LYS A 189 17.88 -1.36 -1.69
N VAL A 190 19.09 -0.99 -1.30
CA VAL A 190 20.20 -0.83 -2.25
C VAL A 190 20.65 -2.20 -2.79
N ALA A 191 20.73 -3.22 -1.93
CA ALA A 191 21.08 -4.58 -2.33
C ALA A 191 20.05 -5.20 -3.27
N GLU A 192 18.75 -5.02 -3.01
CA GLU A 192 17.66 -5.47 -3.89
C GLU A 192 17.69 -4.73 -5.25
N GLY A 193 17.95 -3.43 -5.25
CA GLY A 193 18.05 -2.63 -6.48
C GLY A 193 19.31 -2.90 -7.30
N ALA A 194 20.44 -3.18 -6.65
CA ALA A 194 21.72 -3.44 -7.31
C ALA A 194 21.87 -4.89 -7.79
N SER A 195 21.18 -5.84 -7.16
CA SER A 195 21.29 -7.28 -7.46
C SER A 195 20.75 -7.64 -8.85
N PHE A 196 19.87 -6.84 -9.44
CA PHE A 196 19.20 -7.16 -10.71
C PHE A 196 19.58 -6.26 -11.88
N ALA A 197 20.40 -5.24 -11.66
CA ALA A 197 20.82 -4.34 -12.73
C ALA A 197 21.81 -5.04 -13.69
N GLY A 198 21.34 -5.33 -14.91
CA GLY A 198 22.13 -5.95 -15.97
C GLY A 198 22.03 -7.46 -16.07
N MET A 199 21.17 -8.11 -15.31
CA MET A 199 20.91 -9.56 -15.38
C MET A 199 19.71 -9.87 -16.26
N THR A 200 19.76 -11.00 -16.94
CA THR A 200 18.61 -11.56 -17.66
C THR A 200 17.60 -12.18 -16.70
N LEU A 201 16.33 -12.33 -17.14
CA LEU A 201 15.25 -12.93 -16.32
C LEU A 201 15.64 -14.31 -15.76
N ASP A 202 16.30 -15.14 -16.56
CA ASP A 202 16.74 -16.49 -16.17
C ASP A 202 17.85 -16.45 -15.10
N GLU A 203 18.73 -15.47 -15.15
CA GLU A 203 19.79 -15.27 -14.15
C GLU A 203 19.21 -14.78 -12.81
N ILE A 204 18.22 -13.89 -12.86
CA ILE A 204 17.50 -13.39 -11.68
C ILE A 204 16.75 -14.54 -10.99
N GLU A 205 16.04 -15.37 -11.76
CA GLU A 205 15.29 -16.51 -11.26
C GLU A 205 16.22 -17.54 -10.60
N ARG A 206 17.33 -17.86 -11.26
CA ARG A 206 18.34 -18.79 -10.74
C ARG A 206 19.00 -18.29 -9.45
N GLN A 207 19.33 -17.00 -9.38
CA GLN A 207 19.93 -16.41 -8.18
C GLN A 207 18.97 -16.35 -7.01
N THR A 208 17.70 -16.03 -7.26
CA THR A 208 16.64 -16.01 -6.25
C THR A 208 16.39 -17.39 -5.68
N ILE A 209 16.38 -18.45 -6.50
CA ILE A 209 16.22 -19.83 -6.08
C ILE A 209 17.43 -20.28 -5.24
N LEU A 210 18.66 -19.96 -5.65
CA LEU A 210 19.88 -20.30 -4.90
C LEU A 210 19.91 -19.59 -3.53
N GLN A 211 19.48 -18.34 -3.46
CA GLN A 211 19.43 -17.58 -2.22
C GLN A 211 18.35 -18.15 -1.27
N ALA A 212 17.19 -18.53 -1.79
CA ALA A 212 16.13 -19.19 -1.01
C ALA A 212 16.59 -20.55 -0.48
N LEU A 213 17.30 -21.35 -1.28
CA LEU A 213 17.85 -22.65 -0.88
C LEU A 213 18.96 -22.52 0.17
N SER A 214 19.79 -21.48 0.11
CA SER A 214 20.83 -21.23 1.12
C SER A 214 20.25 -20.91 2.51
N LEU A 215 19.10 -20.27 2.57
CA LEU A 215 18.38 -19.96 3.81
C LEU A 215 17.73 -21.20 4.44
N ILE A 216 17.37 -22.20 3.64
CA ILE A 216 16.76 -23.46 4.11
C ILE A 216 17.80 -24.38 4.76
N HIS A 217 19.08 -24.29 4.36
CA HIS A 217 20.15 -25.16 4.88
C HIS A 217 20.68 -24.77 6.27
N ILE A 218 20.25 -23.66 6.86
CA ILE A 218 20.69 -23.19 8.19
C ILE A 218 19.89 -23.82 9.35
N SER A 219 18.87 -24.61 9.07
CA SER A 219 17.99 -25.20 10.11
C SER A 219 18.03 -26.73 10.25
N GLU A 220 19.16 -27.38 10.07
CA GLU A 220 19.30 -28.75 10.51
C GLU A 220 19.48 -28.84 12.05
N PRO A 221 18.59 -29.52 12.78
CA PRO A 221 18.76 -29.69 14.22
C PRO A 221 19.91 -30.69 14.48
N THR A 222 20.93 -30.22 15.20
CA THR A 222 22.00 -31.05 15.75
C THR A 222 21.39 -32.19 16.58
N ARG A 223 21.43 -33.41 16.06
CA ARG A 223 21.15 -34.63 16.84
C ARG A 223 22.17 -34.71 17.96
N ARG A 224 21.73 -34.51 19.18
CA ARG A 224 22.49 -34.90 20.38
C ARG A 224 22.51 -36.45 20.44
N ARG A 225 23.71 -37.00 20.53
CA ARG A 225 23.95 -38.34 21.04
C ARG A 225 23.89 -38.36 22.56
#